data_0f39fcddb1011c5f43d7877ba602648b
#
_entry.id   0f39fcddb1011c5f43d7877ba602648b
#
_cell.length_a   1.000
_cell.length_b   1.000
_cell.length_c   1.000
_cell.angle_alpha   90.00
_cell.angle_beta   90.00
_cell.angle_gamma   90.00
#
_symmetry.space_group_name_H-M   'P 1'
#
loop_
_entity.id
_entity.type
_entity.pdbx_description
1 polymer ?
#
loop_
_entity_poly.entity_id
_entity_poly.type
_entity_poly.pdbx_seq_one_letter_code
_entity_poly.pdbx_strand_id
1 'polypeptide(L)'
;MTPPFDLRSPVSVWKEEDVIEGRRLDAFVIILRTTGCWWSYKKGCLMCGYNIASSPKVTEEHLRAQIEKALTRYDGEPMVKIYTSGSFLDEREIPLTIQDAVFEGFDEARRILFESRAEFVTPSALERLDPRSAVAIGLESSNEEVLRKCVRKGFTVKEYRRAAEALNAAGIPLRTYLLLKPPFLTERSAVQDTISSIAFSSPFSESVSINPVNVQRDTMLEPLFRRGDYRPPWLWSLVEVLRRGREVSRCRIMSSPSGGGSVRGVHNCNECDGKILEAVQHFSFNQDPRELDNLDCRCRGEWAALMDAQGAVGSTADVARHLGNELEFD
;
A
#
# COMPACT_ATOMS: atom_id res chain seq x y z
N MET A 1 -14.84 -9.01 -24.29
CA MET A 1 -13.71 -9.92 -24.04
C MET A 1 -12.49 -9.07 -23.81
N THR A 2 -11.90 -9.12 -22.63
CA THR A 2 -10.58 -8.52 -22.38
C THR A 2 -9.58 -9.27 -23.28
N PRO A 3 -8.66 -8.60 -24.00
CA PRO A 3 -7.67 -9.29 -24.81
C PRO A 3 -6.91 -10.27 -23.92
N PRO A 4 -6.53 -11.45 -24.44
CA PRO A 4 -5.76 -12.41 -23.66
C PRO A 4 -4.46 -11.72 -23.22
N PHE A 5 -4.22 -11.70 -21.88
CA PHE A 5 -2.99 -11.17 -21.34
C PHE A 5 -1.80 -11.95 -21.90
N ASP A 6 -0.77 -11.24 -22.34
CA ASP A 6 0.52 -11.86 -22.60
C ASP A 6 1.16 -12.23 -21.26
N LEU A 7 1.17 -13.52 -20.92
CA LEU A 7 1.71 -14.03 -19.66
C LEU A 7 3.23 -13.89 -19.57
N ARG A 8 3.91 -13.70 -20.71
CA ARG A 8 5.37 -13.47 -20.79
C ARG A 8 5.74 -12.00 -20.63
N SER A 9 4.76 -11.11 -20.40
CA SER A 9 5.00 -9.68 -20.17
C SER A 9 4.58 -9.29 -18.78
N PRO A 10 5.40 -8.48 -18.06
CA PRO A 10 4.98 -7.89 -16.80
C PRO A 10 3.74 -7.03 -17.00
N VAL A 11 2.98 -6.80 -15.92
CA VAL A 11 1.80 -5.93 -15.96
C VAL A 11 2.21 -4.50 -16.30
N SER A 12 3.29 -4.03 -15.70
CA SER A 12 3.84 -2.69 -15.95
C SER A 12 5.32 -2.63 -15.59
N VAL A 13 6.05 -1.74 -16.26
CA VAL A 13 7.44 -1.37 -15.94
C VAL A 13 7.59 0.12 -16.15
N TRP A 14 8.14 0.85 -15.13
CA TRP A 14 8.41 2.28 -15.23
C TRP A 14 9.58 2.68 -14.33
N LYS A 15 10.01 3.92 -14.43
CA LYS A 15 10.98 4.55 -13.54
C LYS A 15 10.30 5.61 -12.71
N GLU A 16 10.70 5.73 -11.46
CA GLU A 16 10.26 6.76 -10.53
C GLU A 16 11.41 7.14 -9.60
N GLU A 17 11.16 8.02 -8.65
CA GLU A 17 12.14 8.35 -7.62
C GLU A 17 11.71 7.81 -6.27
N ASP A 18 12.67 7.43 -5.44
CA ASP A 18 12.46 7.06 -4.04
C ASP A 18 13.63 7.57 -3.18
N VAL A 19 13.68 7.16 -1.94
CA VAL A 19 14.72 7.56 -0.99
C VAL A 19 15.32 6.32 -0.33
N ILE A 20 16.65 6.20 -0.36
CA ILE A 20 17.42 5.26 0.43
C ILE A 20 18.33 6.09 1.35
N GLU A 21 18.29 5.83 2.67
CA GLU A 21 19.16 6.48 3.65
C GLU A 21 19.16 8.01 3.55
N GLY A 22 17.97 8.58 3.33
CA GLY A 22 17.78 10.03 3.21
C GLY A 22 18.20 10.65 1.88
N ARG A 23 18.66 9.86 0.90
CA ARG A 23 19.06 10.33 -0.42
C ARG A 23 18.02 9.97 -1.47
N ARG A 24 17.56 10.97 -2.22
CA ARG A 24 16.68 10.80 -3.38
C ARG A 24 17.46 10.16 -4.52
N LEU A 25 16.86 9.17 -5.17
CA LEU A 25 17.50 8.40 -6.23
C LEU A 25 16.44 7.79 -7.15
N ASP A 26 16.90 7.36 -8.34
CA ASP A 26 16.05 6.68 -9.31
C ASP A 26 15.73 5.26 -8.85
N ALA A 27 14.50 4.85 -9.12
CA ALA A 27 13.98 3.53 -8.83
C ALA A 27 13.35 2.92 -10.09
N PHE A 28 13.73 1.70 -10.40
CA PHE A 28 13.12 0.88 -11.44
C PHE A 28 12.01 0.04 -10.85
N VAL A 29 10.81 0.11 -11.39
CA VAL A 29 9.63 -0.55 -10.84
C VAL A 29 9.06 -1.56 -11.81
N ILE A 30 8.77 -2.75 -11.29
CA ILE A 30 8.17 -3.86 -12.05
C ILE A 30 6.95 -4.36 -11.31
N ILE A 31 5.82 -4.49 -12.02
CA ILE A 31 4.68 -5.28 -11.53
C ILE A 31 4.69 -6.60 -12.29
N LEU A 32 5.01 -7.68 -11.60
CA LEU A 32 4.96 -9.02 -12.16
C LEU A 32 3.51 -9.51 -12.27
N ARG A 33 3.19 -10.14 -13.37
CA ARG A 33 1.97 -10.92 -13.51
C ARG A 33 2.21 -12.30 -12.93
N THR A 34 1.52 -12.61 -11.85
CA THR A 34 1.71 -13.85 -11.09
C THR A 34 0.44 -14.70 -11.07
N THR A 35 0.48 -15.82 -10.38
CA THR A 35 -0.71 -16.61 -10.06
C THR A 35 -1.68 -15.86 -9.14
N GLY A 36 -1.22 -14.81 -8.46
CA GLY A 36 -2.02 -13.95 -7.59
C GLY A 36 -1.98 -14.32 -6.11
N CYS A 37 -2.53 -13.41 -5.31
CA CYS A 37 -2.57 -13.55 -3.86
C CYS A 37 -3.41 -14.74 -3.43
N TRP A 38 -2.84 -15.69 -2.66
CA TRP A 38 -3.56 -16.85 -2.16
C TRP A 38 -4.80 -16.48 -1.34
N TRP A 39 -4.75 -15.35 -0.60
CA TRP A 39 -5.86 -14.87 0.20
C TRP A 39 -7.06 -14.46 -0.65
N SER A 40 -6.82 -13.90 -1.82
CA SER A 40 -7.87 -13.48 -2.73
C SER A 40 -8.69 -14.64 -3.28
N TYR A 41 -8.12 -15.83 -3.38
CA TYR A 41 -8.83 -17.06 -3.77
C TYR A 41 -9.69 -17.64 -2.66
N LYS A 42 -9.56 -17.12 -1.42
CA LYS A 42 -10.41 -17.52 -0.28
C LYS A 42 -11.49 -16.48 -0.02
N LYS A 43 -11.11 -15.38 0.59
CA LYS A 43 -12.05 -14.31 0.97
C LYS A 43 -11.62 -12.95 0.41
N GLY A 44 -10.33 -12.70 0.25
CA GLY A 44 -9.74 -11.47 -0.27
C GLY A 44 -9.98 -10.24 0.61
N CYS A 45 -9.24 -9.18 0.35
CA CYS A 45 -9.44 -7.87 0.97
C CYS A 45 -10.57 -7.13 0.25
N LEU A 46 -11.40 -6.38 0.99
CA LEU A 46 -12.66 -5.79 0.47
C LEU A 46 -12.44 -4.78 -0.66
N MET A 47 -11.30 -4.09 -0.68
CA MET A 47 -10.99 -3.04 -1.64
C MET A 47 -9.96 -3.47 -2.70
N CYS A 48 -9.38 -4.68 -2.58
CA CYS A 48 -8.26 -5.07 -3.42
C CYS A 48 -8.72 -5.65 -4.76
N GLY A 49 -8.39 -4.97 -5.85
CA GLY A 49 -8.63 -5.39 -7.23
C GLY A 49 -7.37 -5.81 -7.99
N TYR A 50 -6.22 -5.95 -7.33
CA TYR A 50 -4.95 -6.28 -8.02
C TYR A 50 -4.94 -7.66 -8.67
N ASN A 51 -5.77 -8.59 -8.20
CA ASN A 51 -5.92 -9.90 -8.80
C ASN A 51 -6.46 -9.90 -10.25
N ILE A 52 -7.08 -8.82 -10.70
CA ILE A 52 -7.54 -8.69 -12.09
C ILE A 52 -6.37 -8.88 -13.08
N ALA A 53 -5.16 -8.51 -12.67
CA ALA A 53 -3.95 -8.67 -13.48
C ALA A 53 -3.31 -10.07 -13.36
N SER A 54 -3.78 -10.92 -12.44
CA SER A 54 -3.24 -12.25 -12.19
C SER A 54 -3.86 -13.31 -13.09
N SER A 55 -3.17 -14.45 -13.21
CA SER A 55 -3.71 -15.61 -13.94
C SER A 55 -3.18 -16.91 -13.33
N PRO A 56 -4.05 -17.89 -13.00
CA PRO A 56 -3.61 -19.18 -12.51
C PRO A 56 -2.80 -20.00 -13.54
N LYS A 57 -2.74 -19.52 -14.80
CA LYS A 57 -1.95 -20.14 -15.88
C LYS A 57 -0.50 -19.64 -15.93
N VAL A 58 -0.12 -18.71 -15.07
CA VAL A 58 1.27 -18.25 -14.99
C VAL A 58 2.15 -19.40 -14.50
N THR A 59 3.25 -19.63 -15.20
CA THR A 59 4.27 -20.62 -14.87
C THR A 59 5.59 -19.95 -14.57
N GLU A 60 6.55 -20.69 -14.05
CA GLU A 60 7.91 -20.21 -13.82
C GLU A 60 8.56 -19.67 -15.12
N GLU A 61 8.35 -20.34 -16.26
CA GLU A 61 8.85 -19.87 -17.54
C GLU A 61 8.28 -18.50 -17.93
N HIS A 62 6.99 -18.26 -17.63
CA HIS A 62 6.38 -16.94 -17.84
C HIS A 62 7.00 -15.88 -16.95
N LEU A 63 7.25 -16.17 -15.67
CA LEU A 63 7.88 -15.23 -14.74
C LEU A 63 9.31 -14.90 -15.15
N ARG A 64 10.09 -15.90 -15.57
CA ARG A 64 11.45 -15.70 -16.10
C ARG A 64 11.45 -14.79 -17.31
N ALA A 65 10.56 -15.03 -18.29
CA ALA A 65 10.43 -14.18 -19.47
C ALA A 65 10.02 -12.73 -19.12
N GLN A 66 9.21 -12.53 -18.09
CA GLN A 66 8.85 -11.19 -17.60
C GLN A 66 10.05 -10.46 -17.01
N ILE A 67 10.91 -11.16 -16.25
CA ILE A 67 12.14 -10.60 -15.68
C ILE A 67 13.11 -10.24 -16.81
N GLU A 68 13.37 -11.18 -17.74
CA GLU A 68 14.22 -10.93 -18.90
C GLU A 68 13.77 -9.70 -19.70
N LYS A 69 12.46 -9.57 -19.92
CA LYS A 69 11.88 -8.42 -20.61
C LYS A 69 12.01 -7.13 -19.81
N ALA A 70 11.91 -7.18 -18.49
CA ALA A 70 12.14 -6.03 -17.65
C ALA A 70 13.61 -5.59 -17.66
N LEU A 71 14.55 -6.54 -17.63
CA LEU A 71 15.99 -6.28 -17.70
C LEU A 71 16.41 -5.54 -18.97
N THR A 72 15.72 -5.71 -20.10
CA THR A 72 15.99 -4.92 -21.32
C THR A 72 15.73 -3.41 -21.16
N ARG A 73 15.07 -3.00 -20.07
CA ARG A 73 14.72 -1.60 -19.77
C ARG A 73 15.40 -1.07 -18.50
N TYR A 74 16.13 -1.92 -17.80
CA TYR A 74 16.90 -1.56 -16.62
C TYR A 74 18.23 -0.93 -17.05
N ASP A 75 18.53 0.25 -16.53
CA ASP A 75 19.73 1.01 -16.85
C ASP A 75 20.65 1.19 -15.61
N GLY A 76 20.56 0.28 -14.62
CA GLY A 76 21.37 0.34 -13.41
C GLY A 76 20.79 1.25 -12.33
N GLU A 77 19.48 1.47 -12.28
CA GLU A 77 18.84 2.24 -11.22
C GLU A 77 19.19 1.65 -9.84
N PRO A 78 19.65 2.49 -8.89
CA PRO A 78 20.12 2.01 -7.59
C PRO A 78 19.05 1.37 -6.71
N MET A 79 17.77 1.54 -7.04
CA MET A 79 16.68 0.86 -6.39
C MET A 79 15.81 0.10 -7.40
N VAL A 80 15.48 -1.14 -7.08
CA VAL A 80 14.50 -1.93 -7.85
C VAL A 80 13.32 -2.24 -6.94
N LYS A 81 12.10 -2.07 -7.46
CA LYS A 81 10.86 -2.39 -6.75
C LYS A 81 10.11 -3.48 -7.49
N ILE A 82 9.88 -4.60 -6.82
CA ILE A 82 9.15 -5.74 -7.37
C ILE A 82 7.77 -5.80 -6.71
N TYR A 83 6.74 -5.51 -7.47
CA TYR A 83 5.36 -5.62 -7.02
C TYR A 83 4.71 -6.87 -7.60
N THR A 84 3.88 -7.50 -6.78
CA THR A 84 3.08 -8.67 -7.16
C THR A 84 1.63 -8.44 -6.73
N SER A 85 0.74 -9.37 -7.03
CA SER A 85 -0.62 -9.30 -6.50
C SER A 85 -0.74 -9.80 -5.07
N GLY A 86 0.28 -10.49 -4.54
CA GLY A 86 0.27 -11.14 -3.24
C GLY A 86 1.57 -11.02 -2.46
N SER A 87 2.51 -11.91 -2.68
CA SER A 87 3.71 -11.99 -1.86
C SER A 87 4.91 -12.55 -2.63
N PHE A 88 5.98 -11.78 -2.68
CA PHE A 88 7.24 -12.23 -3.25
C PHE A 88 7.82 -13.45 -2.50
N LEU A 89 7.61 -13.52 -1.19
CA LEU A 89 8.08 -14.62 -0.34
C LEU A 89 7.13 -15.84 -0.32
N ASP A 90 6.00 -15.82 -1.01
CA ASP A 90 5.16 -17.01 -1.19
C ASP A 90 5.72 -17.82 -2.39
N GLU A 91 6.40 -18.93 -2.10
CA GLU A 91 7.03 -19.80 -3.12
C GLU A 91 6.02 -20.36 -4.15
N ARG A 92 4.72 -20.38 -3.82
CA ARG A 92 3.65 -20.76 -4.74
C ARG A 92 3.34 -19.67 -5.75
N GLU A 93 3.56 -18.39 -5.39
CA GLU A 93 3.38 -17.24 -6.26
C GLU A 93 4.67 -16.90 -7.00
N ILE A 94 5.81 -16.86 -6.28
CA ILE A 94 7.15 -16.60 -6.81
C ILE A 94 8.09 -17.72 -6.37
N PRO A 95 8.30 -18.75 -7.20
CA PRO A 95 9.25 -19.85 -6.92
C PRO A 95 10.65 -19.34 -6.56
N LEU A 96 11.39 -20.08 -5.74
CA LEU A 96 12.74 -19.69 -5.31
C LEU A 96 13.67 -19.40 -6.49
N THR A 97 13.63 -20.22 -7.53
CA THR A 97 14.39 -20.01 -8.78
C THR A 97 14.10 -18.66 -9.47
N ILE A 98 12.92 -18.10 -9.24
CA ILE A 98 12.53 -16.77 -9.77
C ILE A 98 12.98 -15.69 -8.80
N GLN A 99 12.92 -15.92 -7.48
CA GLN A 99 13.50 -14.99 -6.50
C GLN A 99 15.01 -14.82 -6.76
N ASP A 100 15.72 -15.92 -6.98
CA ASP A 100 17.16 -15.94 -7.33
C ASP A 100 17.39 -15.16 -8.65
N ALA A 101 16.60 -15.42 -9.69
CA ALA A 101 16.72 -14.73 -10.96
C ALA A 101 16.49 -13.19 -10.85
N VAL A 102 15.66 -12.74 -9.92
CA VAL A 102 15.49 -11.31 -9.61
C VAL A 102 16.77 -10.76 -8.99
N PHE A 103 17.33 -11.43 -7.98
CA PHE A 103 18.55 -10.95 -7.30
C PHE A 103 19.78 -10.98 -8.22
N GLU A 104 19.92 -12.00 -9.07
CA GLU A 104 20.98 -12.09 -10.06
C GLU A 104 20.83 -11.08 -11.19
N GLY A 105 19.62 -10.89 -11.71
CA GLY A 105 19.37 -10.01 -12.85
C GLY A 105 19.50 -8.52 -12.52
N PHE A 106 19.22 -8.11 -11.30
CA PHE A 106 19.34 -6.72 -10.82
C PHE A 106 20.56 -6.57 -9.89
N ASP A 107 21.71 -7.08 -10.30
CA ASP A 107 22.95 -7.13 -9.50
C ASP A 107 23.54 -5.74 -9.21
N GLU A 108 23.34 -4.74 -10.10
CA GLU A 108 23.76 -3.36 -9.92
C GLU A 108 22.90 -2.59 -8.88
N ALA A 109 21.70 -3.10 -8.54
CA ALA A 109 20.82 -2.44 -7.59
C ALA A 109 21.43 -2.46 -6.18
N ARG A 110 21.40 -1.31 -5.51
CA ARG A 110 21.82 -1.17 -4.10
C ARG A 110 20.73 -1.67 -3.14
N ARG A 111 19.48 -1.63 -3.58
CA ARG A 111 18.31 -2.09 -2.82
C ARG A 111 17.26 -2.71 -3.75
N ILE A 112 16.73 -3.85 -3.32
CA ILE A 112 15.61 -4.52 -3.98
C ILE A 112 14.47 -4.58 -3.00
N LEU A 113 13.44 -3.74 -3.22
CA LEU A 113 12.22 -3.71 -2.41
C LEU A 113 11.16 -4.60 -3.06
N PHE A 114 10.59 -5.50 -2.30
CA PHE A 114 9.46 -6.32 -2.74
C PHE A 114 8.36 -6.41 -1.68
N GLU A 115 7.14 -6.69 -2.15
CA GLU A 115 5.97 -6.82 -1.29
C GLU A 115 5.83 -8.25 -0.76
N SER A 116 5.46 -8.37 0.50
CA SER A 116 5.06 -9.64 1.10
C SER A 116 3.96 -9.45 2.14
N ARG A 117 3.18 -10.50 2.33
CA ARG A 117 2.27 -10.62 3.46
C ARG A 117 3.06 -11.13 4.68
N ALA A 118 2.62 -10.75 5.87
CA ALA A 118 3.33 -11.02 7.13
C ALA A 118 3.58 -12.52 7.40
N GLU A 119 2.66 -13.39 6.98
CA GLU A 119 2.75 -14.82 7.21
C GLU A 119 3.90 -15.52 6.46
N PHE A 120 4.42 -14.90 5.39
CA PHE A 120 5.53 -15.44 4.61
C PHE A 120 6.91 -14.97 5.08
N VAL A 121 6.96 -14.03 6.03
CA VAL A 121 8.21 -13.65 6.70
C VAL A 121 8.54 -14.72 7.74
N THR A 122 9.19 -15.78 7.28
CA THR A 122 9.60 -16.93 8.09
C THR A 122 11.11 -16.94 8.30
N PRO A 123 11.64 -17.59 9.34
CA PRO A 123 13.09 -17.71 9.52
C PRO A 123 13.80 -18.26 8.29
N SER A 124 13.26 -19.31 7.66
CA SER A 124 13.85 -19.90 6.45
C SER A 124 13.81 -18.95 5.24
N ALA A 125 12.79 -18.10 5.12
CA ALA A 125 12.76 -17.08 4.08
C ALA A 125 13.85 -16.02 4.32
N LEU A 126 13.99 -15.56 5.57
CA LEU A 126 14.96 -14.52 5.95
C LEU A 126 16.43 -14.97 5.74
N GLU A 127 16.74 -16.24 6.03
CA GLU A 127 18.08 -16.81 5.83
C GLU A 127 18.53 -16.83 4.36
N ARG A 128 17.59 -16.82 3.41
CA ARG A 128 17.86 -16.85 1.97
C ARG A 128 17.83 -15.50 1.28
N LEU A 129 17.41 -14.45 2.00
CA LEU A 129 17.29 -13.13 1.38
C LEU A 129 18.65 -12.56 0.99
N ASP A 130 18.69 -11.98 -0.19
CA ASP A 130 19.84 -11.18 -0.63
C ASP A 130 20.06 -9.99 0.34
N PRO A 131 21.30 -9.66 0.70
CA PRO A 131 21.62 -8.56 1.61
C PRO A 131 21.06 -7.19 1.18
N ARG A 132 20.76 -7.00 -0.10
CA ARG A 132 20.14 -5.79 -0.66
C ARG A 132 18.63 -5.73 -0.47
N SER A 133 18.03 -6.77 0.08
CA SER A 133 16.58 -6.89 0.24
C SER A 133 16.02 -5.84 1.18
N ALA A 134 14.85 -5.31 0.82
CA ALA A 134 13.94 -4.59 1.70
C ALA A 134 12.51 -5.13 1.49
N VAL A 135 11.76 -5.28 2.56
CA VAL A 135 10.44 -5.88 2.51
C VAL A 135 9.37 -4.81 2.74
N ALA A 136 8.33 -4.80 1.91
CA ALA A 136 7.14 -4.01 2.15
C ALA A 136 5.99 -4.90 2.64
N ILE A 137 5.37 -4.54 3.76
CA ILE A 137 4.24 -5.27 4.33
C ILE A 137 3.03 -4.35 4.45
N GLY A 138 1.92 -4.77 3.86
CA GLY A 138 0.64 -4.09 4.05
C GLY A 138 0.02 -4.44 5.41
N LEU A 139 0.28 -3.64 6.45
CA LEU A 139 -0.44 -3.71 7.73
C LEU A 139 -1.87 -3.20 7.56
N GLU A 140 -2.06 -2.14 6.79
CA GLU A 140 -3.28 -1.42 6.48
C GLU A 140 -3.86 -0.64 7.67
N SER A 141 -4.02 -1.25 8.84
CA SER A 141 -4.44 -0.65 10.10
C SER A 141 -3.88 -1.43 11.28
N SER A 142 -3.50 -0.73 12.35
CA SER A 142 -3.12 -1.36 13.62
C SER A 142 -4.31 -1.69 14.52
N ASN A 143 -5.52 -1.37 14.10
CA ASN A 143 -6.75 -1.71 14.79
C ASN A 143 -7.27 -3.07 14.29
N GLU A 144 -7.31 -4.08 15.16
CA GLU A 144 -7.75 -5.44 14.81
C GLU A 144 -9.18 -5.48 14.24
N GLU A 145 -10.11 -4.65 14.73
CA GLU A 145 -11.46 -4.60 14.19
C GLU A 145 -11.50 -4.02 12.78
N VAL A 146 -10.77 -2.93 12.55
CA VAL A 146 -10.62 -2.33 11.22
C VAL A 146 -9.97 -3.32 10.27
N LEU A 147 -8.89 -3.96 10.71
CA LEU A 147 -8.16 -4.95 9.91
C LEU A 147 -9.05 -6.13 9.51
N ARG A 148 -9.85 -6.63 10.45
CA ARG A 148 -10.74 -7.77 10.25
C ARG A 148 -12.02 -7.42 9.47
N LYS A 149 -12.73 -6.34 9.86
CA LYS A 149 -14.06 -5.99 9.34
C LYS A 149 -14.00 -5.06 8.12
N CYS A 150 -13.11 -4.06 8.14
CA CYS A 150 -13.06 -3.02 7.11
C CYS A 150 -12.06 -3.32 5.99
N VAL A 151 -11.00 -4.08 6.29
CA VAL A 151 -10.00 -4.52 5.32
C VAL A 151 -10.20 -5.97 4.92
N ARG A 152 -10.50 -6.84 5.86
CA ARG A 152 -10.55 -8.30 5.73
C ARG A 152 -9.19 -8.84 5.28
N LYS A 153 -8.14 -8.47 6.03
CA LYS A 153 -6.74 -8.70 5.63
C LYS A 153 -6.30 -10.18 5.66
N GLY A 154 -6.91 -11.00 6.52
CA GLY A 154 -6.62 -12.42 6.64
C GLY A 154 -5.40 -12.77 7.47
N PHE A 155 -4.75 -11.79 8.09
CA PHE A 155 -3.80 -11.95 9.19
C PHE A 155 -4.04 -10.87 10.25
N THR A 156 -3.45 -11.03 11.42
CA THR A 156 -3.65 -10.19 12.61
C THR A 156 -2.52 -9.16 12.78
N VAL A 157 -2.76 -8.12 13.57
CA VAL A 157 -1.72 -7.15 13.98
C VAL A 157 -0.58 -7.85 14.71
N LYS A 158 -0.85 -8.93 15.46
CA LYS A 158 0.19 -9.74 16.13
C LYS A 158 1.11 -10.43 15.13
N GLU A 159 0.55 -10.97 14.04
CA GLU A 159 1.35 -11.61 12.97
C GLU A 159 2.20 -10.58 12.22
N TYR A 160 1.66 -9.39 11.95
CA TYR A 160 2.46 -8.29 11.41
C TYR A 160 3.62 -7.93 12.34
N ARG A 161 3.35 -7.73 13.66
CA ARG A 161 4.39 -7.38 14.64
C ARG A 161 5.51 -8.42 14.64
N ARG A 162 5.16 -9.71 14.69
CA ARG A 162 6.16 -10.81 14.64
C ARG A 162 7.03 -10.73 13.37
N ALA A 163 6.43 -10.49 12.21
CA ALA A 163 7.16 -10.34 10.95
C ALA A 163 8.07 -9.11 10.97
N ALA A 164 7.59 -7.98 11.48
CA ALA A 164 8.35 -6.73 11.59
C ALA A 164 9.55 -6.87 12.56
N GLU A 165 9.36 -7.50 13.71
CA GLU A 165 10.43 -7.81 14.67
C GLU A 165 11.48 -8.75 14.08
N ALA A 166 11.05 -9.77 13.31
CA ALA A 166 11.96 -10.70 12.65
C ALA A 166 12.80 -10.02 11.56
N LEU A 167 12.20 -9.14 10.73
CA LEU A 167 12.94 -8.35 9.74
C LEU A 167 13.95 -7.43 10.41
N ASN A 168 13.57 -6.73 11.48
CA ASN A 168 14.49 -5.86 12.22
C ASN A 168 15.64 -6.64 12.85
N ALA A 169 15.38 -7.80 13.45
CA ALA A 169 16.42 -8.66 14.01
C ALA A 169 17.40 -9.16 12.95
N ALA A 170 16.93 -9.35 11.71
CA ALA A 170 17.76 -9.73 10.55
C ALA A 170 18.43 -8.51 9.87
N GLY A 171 18.20 -7.29 10.33
CA GLY A 171 18.74 -6.06 9.71
C GLY A 171 18.12 -5.73 8.34
N ILE A 172 16.95 -6.29 8.02
CA ILE A 172 16.26 -6.09 6.74
C ILE A 172 15.32 -4.90 6.86
N PRO A 173 15.47 -3.85 6.04
CA PRO A 173 14.59 -2.67 6.06
C PRO A 173 13.13 -3.04 5.77
N LEU A 174 12.23 -2.51 6.60
CA LEU A 174 10.79 -2.68 6.45
C LEU A 174 10.13 -1.39 5.96
N ARG A 175 9.35 -1.48 4.89
CA ARG A 175 8.34 -0.47 4.51
C ARG A 175 6.97 -0.97 4.94
N THR A 176 6.26 -0.20 5.76
CA THR A 176 4.88 -0.53 6.13
C THR A 176 3.89 0.24 5.28
N TYR A 177 2.91 -0.46 4.69
CA TYR A 177 1.79 0.16 4.02
C TYR A 177 0.60 0.28 4.97
N LEU A 178 0.01 1.47 5.02
CA LEU A 178 -1.22 1.77 5.76
C LEU A 178 -2.27 2.32 4.81
N LEU A 179 -3.51 1.94 5.00
CA LEU A 179 -4.64 2.49 4.25
C LEU A 179 -5.19 3.74 4.94
N LEU A 180 -5.49 4.76 4.16
CA LEU A 180 -6.35 5.85 4.60
C LEU A 180 -7.77 5.61 4.10
N LYS A 181 -8.69 5.50 5.04
CA LYS A 181 -10.14 5.32 4.83
C LYS A 181 -10.49 4.00 4.12
N PRO A 182 -10.15 2.83 4.72
CA PRO A 182 -10.76 1.58 4.29
C PRO A 182 -12.30 1.66 4.37
N PRO A 183 -13.03 0.73 3.69
CA PRO A 183 -14.49 0.70 3.74
C PRO A 183 -15.04 0.82 5.16
N PHE A 184 -16.23 1.41 5.30
CA PHE A 184 -16.98 1.56 6.54
C PHE A 184 -16.39 2.52 7.60
N LEU A 185 -15.24 3.11 7.38
CA LEU A 185 -14.76 4.20 8.24
C LEU A 185 -15.29 5.55 7.77
N THR A 186 -15.69 6.40 8.75
CA THR A 186 -15.91 7.82 8.49
C THR A 186 -14.58 8.51 8.19
N GLU A 187 -14.62 9.70 7.64
CA GLU A 187 -13.40 10.49 7.37
C GLU A 187 -12.58 10.71 8.64
N ARG A 188 -13.24 11.15 9.72
CA ARG A 188 -12.62 11.41 11.01
C ARG A 188 -11.98 10.17 11.62
N SER A 189 -12.71 9.06 11.64
CA SER A 189 -12.18 7.80 12.18
C SER A 189 -11.01 7.26 11.36
N ALA A 190 -11.06 7.42 10.05
CA ALA A 190 -9.99 7.00 9.17
C ALA A 190 -8.70 7.78 9.44
N VAL A 191 -8.79 9.10 9.62
CA VAL A 191 -7.64 9.93 9.99
C VAL A 191 -7.06 9.49 11.33
N GLN A 192 -7.89 9.26 12.34
CA GLN A 192 -7.44 8.82 13.67
C GLN A 192 -6.80 7.43 13.63
N ASP A 193 -7.44 6.47 12.94
CA ASP A 193 -6.93 5.11 12.77
C ASP A 193 -5.56 5.11 12.07
N THR A 194 -5.43 5.88 10.98
CA THR A 194 -4.17 5.95 10.24
C THR A 194 -3.05 6.55 11.09
N ILE A 195 -3.30 7.63 11.85
CA ILE A 195 -2.31 8.25 12.73
C ILE A 195 -1.89 7.28 13.83
N SER A 196 -2.85 6.56 14.45
CA SER A 196 -2.54 5.54 15.45
C SER A 196 -1.71 4.39 14.86
N SER A 197 -2.01 4.02 13.61
CA SER A 197 -1.29 2.97 12.89
C SER A 197 0.14 3.40 12.51
N ILE A 198 0.36 4.68 12.21
CA ILE A 198 1.69 5.27 12.03
C ILE A 198 2.48 5.15 13.34
N ALA A 199 1.92 5.61 14.45
CA ALA A 199 2.58 5.54 15.76
C ALA A 199 2.95 4.10 16.14
N PHE A 200 2.06 3.14 15.84
CA PHE A 200 2.27 1.72 16.10
C PHE A 200 3.38 1.11 15.24
N SER A 201 3.40 1.40 13.93
CA SER A 201 4.29 0.73 12.97
C SER A 201 5.66 1.40 12.83
N SER A 202 5.77 2.69 13.13
CA SER A 202 7.00 3.46 12.92
C SER A 202 8.22 2.94 13.68
N PRO A 203 8.13 2.35 14.90
CA PRO A 203 9.30 1.80 15.57
C PRO A 203 9.94 0.61 14.85
N PHE A 204 9.19 -0.06 13.98
CA PHE A 204 9.64 -1.23 13.23
C PHE A 204 10.04 -0.90 11.78
N SER A 205 9.68 0.29 11.28
CA SER A 205 9.74 0.61 9.87
C SER A 205 10.84 1.62 9.54
N GLU A 206 11.58 1.39 8.46
CA GLU A 206 12.42 2.41 7.82
C GLU A 206 11.53 3.51 7.21
N SER A 207 10.39 3.11 6.63
CA SER A 207 9.40 4.04 6.09
C SER A 207 7.98 3.50 6.23
N VAL A 208 7.02 4.44 6.35
CA VAL A 208 5.58 4.16 6.35
C VAL A 208 4.96 4.86 5.14
N SER A 209 4.33 4.09 4.27
CA SER A 209 3.59 4.61 3.10
C SER A 209 2.10 4.65 3.39
N ILE A 210 1.51 5.83 3.31
CA ILE A 210 0.08 6.03 3.44
C ILE A 210 -0.57 5.90 2.07
N ASN A 211 -1.43 4.90 1.92
CA ASN A 211 -2.13 4.59 0.69
C ASN A 211 -3.62 4.92 0.82
N PRO A 212 -4.06 6.11 0.37
CA PRO A 212 -5.47 6.43 0.32
C PRO A 212 -6.22 5.41 -0.53
N VAL A 213 -7.32 4.89 0.00
CA VAL A 213 -8.09 3.88 -0.73
C VAL A 213 -8.67 4.47 -1.99
N ASN A 214 -8.36 3.83 -3.12
CA ASN A 214 -9.00 4.09 -4.41
C ASN A 214 -10.02 2.99 -4.72
N VAL A 215 -11.06 3.36 -5.46
CA VAL A 215 -12.13 2.43 -5.83
C VAL A 215 -11.71 1.64 -7.06
N GLN A 216 -11.28 0.41 -6.84
CA GLN A 216 -10.91 -0.51 -7.91
C GLN A 216 -12.14 -1.27 -8.44
N ARG A 217 -12.06 -1.71 -9.70
CA ARG A 217 -13.13 -2.49 -10.34
C ARG A 217 -13.23 -3.89 -9.71
N ASP A 218 -14.40 -4.46 -9.77
CA ASP A 218 -14.70 -5.83 -9.33
C ASP A 218 -14.35 -6.08 -7.85
N THR A 219 -14.39 -5.03 -7.02
CA THR A 219 -14.22 -5.10 -5.57
C THR A 219 -15.55 -4.87 -4.86
N MET A 220 -15.61 -5.25 -3.56
CA MET A 220 -16.77 -4.95 -2.74
C MET A 220 -17.02 -3.45 -2.55
N LEU A 221 -15.98 -2.64 -2.69
CA LEU A 221 -16.05 -1.20 -2.56
C LEU A 221 -16.73 -0.51 -3.75
N GLU A 222 -16.65 -1.09 -4.94
CA GLU A 222 -17.20 -0.46 -6.15
C GLU A 222 -18.73 -0.29 -6.11
N PRO A 223 -19.55 -1.27 -5.72
CA PRO A 223 -20.98 -1.07 -5.55
C PRO A 223 -21.32 -0.01 -4.50
N LEU A 224 -20.61 0.07 -3.39
CA LEU A 224 -20.79 1.11 -2.37
C LEU A 224 -20.55 2.51 -2.96
N PHE A 225 -19.46 2.65 -3.69
CA PHE A 225 -19.12 3.90 -4.39
C PHE A 225 -20.21 4.29 -5.41
N ARG A 226 -20.69 3.35 -6.24
CA ARG A 226 -21.73 3.63 -7.26
C ARG A 226 -23.05 4.06 -6.66
N ARG A 227 -23.39 3.63 -5.45
CA ARG A 227 -24.59 4.03 -4.72
C ARG A 227 -24.44 5.33 -3.90
N GLY A 228 -23.21 5.85 -3.80
CA GLY A 228 -22.91 7.00 -2.95
C GLY A 228 -22.69 6.66 -1.47
N ASP A 229 -22.66 5.36 -1.11
CA ASP A 229 -22.43 4.88 0.26
C ASP A 229 -20.94 4.97 0.67
N TYR A 230 -20.05 5.16 -0.29
CA TYR A 230 -18.63 5.37 -0.08
C TYR A 230 -18.09 6.48 -0.99
N ARG A 231 -17.34 7.39 -0.39
CA ARG A 231 -16.50 8.38 -1.07
C ARG A 231 -15.04 8.09 -0.74
N PRO A 232 -14.09 8.09 -1.71
CA PRO A 232 -12.66 8.09 -1.42
C PRO A 232 -12.28 9.20 -0.44
N PRO A 233 -11.16 9.05 0.29
CA PRO A 233 -10.75 10.05 1.26
C PRO A 233 -10.53 11.43 0.62
N TRP A 234 -10.67 12.48 1.43
CA TRP A 234 -10.27 13.82 1.04
C TRP A 234 -8.75 13.96 1.02
N LEU A 235 -8.21 14.74 0.10
CA LEU A 235 -6.79 15.13 0.13
C LEU A 235 -6.44 15.90 1.42
N TRP A 236 -7.39 16.65 1.99
CA TRP A 236 -7.23 17.31 3.29
C TRP A 236 -6.99 16.30 4.42
N SER A 237 -7.62 15.15 4.38
CA SER A 237 -7.38 14.07 5.34
C SER A 237 -5.99 13.46 5.16
N LEU A 238 -5.52 13.32 3.92
CA LEU A 238 -4.16 12.86 3.66
C LEU A 238 -3.12 13.87 4.19
N VAL A 239 -3.32 15.17 3.93
CA VAL A 239 -2.46 16.25 4.46
C VAL A 239 -2.42 16.21 6.00
N GLU A 240 -3.57 16.08 6.65
CA GLU A 240 -3.66 15.99 8.11
C GLU A 240 -2.94 14.76 8.66
N VAL A 241 -3.10 13.61 8.02
CA VAL A 241 -2.42 12.35 8.40
C VAL A 241 -0.90 12.48 8.24
N LEU A 242 -0.40 13.06 7.15
CA LEU A 242 1.03 13.25 6.95
C LEU A 242 1.63 14.22 7.98
N ARG A 243 0.97 15.34 8.23
CA ARG A 243 1.39 16.33 9.25
C ARG A 243 1.47 15.71 10.64
N ARG A 244 0.36 15.17 11.12
CA ARG A 244 0.28 14.57 12.47
C ARG A 244 1.07 13.27 12.56
N GLY A 245 1.15 12.52 11.49
CA GLY A 245 1.99 11.34 11.41
C GLY A 245 3.46 11.67 11.67
N ARG A 246 3.94 12.81 11.15
CA ARG A 246 5.31 13.27 11.37
C ARG A 246 5.57 13.65 12.83
N GLU A 247 4.57 14.11 13.56
CA GLU A 247 4.67 14.43 15.00
C GLU A 247 4.83 13.17 15.87
N VAL A 248 4.19 12.06 15.47
CA VAL A 248 4.18 10.80 16.23
C VAL A 248 5.22 9.77 15.75
N SER A 249 5.98 10.08 14.71
CA SER A 249 6.95 9.16 14.11
C SER A 249 8.27 9.83 13.77
N ARG A 250 9.36 9.06 13.91
CA ARG A 250 10.70 9.45 13.45
C ARG A 250 11.10 8.82 12.13
N CYS A 251 10.44 7.73 11.71
CA CYS A 251 10.69 7.14 10.40
C CYS A 251 10.15 8.02 9.27
N ARG A 252 10.57 7.76 8.05
CA ARG A 252 10.05 8.46 6.87
C ARG A 252 8.59 8.11 6.65
N ILE A 253 7.74 9.14 6.49
CA ILE A 253 6.33 8.99 6.14
C ILE A 253 6.12 9.51 4.73
N MET A 254 5.46 8.72 3.89
CA MET A 254 5.27 9.08 2.49
C MET A 254 3.89 8.70 1.98
N SER A 255 3.50 9.30 0.86
CA SER A 255 2.33 8.88 0.11
C SER A 255 2.55 9.14 -1.38
N SER A 256 2.20 8.15 -2.21
CA SER A 256 2.12 8.27 -3.66
C SER A 256 0.75 7.73 -4.09
N PRO A 257 -0.32 8.55 -4.03
CA PRO A 257 -1.68 8.07 -4.15
C PRO A 257 -2.01 7.59 -5.55
N SER A 258 -2.33 6.31 -5.71
CA SER A 258 -2.86 5.78 -6.97
C SER A 258 -4.19 6.46 -7.31
N GLY A 259 -4.29 7.05 -8.51
CA GLY A 259 -5.50 7.74 -8.97
C GLY A 259 -5.83 9.01 -8.21
N GLY A 260 -4.86 9.63 -7.52
CA GLY A 260 -5.04 10.91 -6.84
C GLY A 260 -5.58 11.99 -7.79
N GLY A 261 -6.50 12.84 -7.29
CA GLY A 261 -7.20 13.85 -8.08
C GLY A 261 -8.35 13.30 -8.93
N SER A 262 -8.58 11.98 -8.97
CA SER A 262 -9.73 11.41 -9.68
C SER A 262 -10.88 11.11 -8.73
N VAL A 263 -12.10 11.05 -9.25
CA VAL A 263 -13.30 10.73 -8.46
C VAL A 263 -13.25 9.34 -7.79
N ARG A 264 -12.43 8.43 -8.32
CA ARG A 264 -12.23 7.07 -7.76
C ARG A 264 -11.06 6.99 -6.79
N GLY A 265 -10.22 8.00 -6.71
CA GLY A 265 -9.08 8.11 -5.80
C GLY A 265 -9.25 9.24 -4.78
N VAL A 266 -8.23 9.48 -3.98
CA VAL A 266 -8.19 10.59 -3.05
C VAL A 266 -8.31 11.92 -3.81
N HIS A 267 -9.28 12.75 -3.45
CA HIS A 267 -9.55 14.02 -4.14
C HIS A 267 -10.27 15.03 -3.23
N ASN A 268 -10.23 16.27 -3.62
CA ASN A 268 -11.01 17.36 -3.00
C ASN A 268 -12.11 17.87 -3.97
N CYS A 269 -11.97 19.09 -4.47
CA CYS A 269 -12.94 19.77 -5.34
C CYS A 269 -12.46 19.92 -6.78
N ASN A 270 -11.37 19.31 -7.17
CA ASN A 270 -10.60 19.42 -8.42
C ASN A 270 -9.82 20.74 -8.59
N GLU A 271 -10.21 21.84 -7.96
CA GLU A 271 -9.51 23.15 -8.10
C GLU A 271 -8.14 23.13 -7.38
N CYS A 272 -8.06 22.47 -6.22
CA CYS A 272 -6.84 22.44 -5.40
C CYS A 272 -6.05 21.11 -5.50
N ASP A 273 -6.59 20.11 -6.15
CA ASP A 273 -6.08 18.73 -6.09
C ASP A 273 -4.64 18.62 -6.60
N GLY A 274 -4.33 19.24 -7.73
CA GLY A 274 -2.98 19.21 -8.30
C GLY A 274 -1.93 19.81 -7.36
N LYS A 275 -2.22 21.01 -6.81
CA LYS A 275 -1.33 21.70 -5.87
C LYS A 275 -1.08 20.88 -4.59
N ILE A 276 -2.13 20.24 -4.07
CA ILE A 276 -2.02 19.43 -2.86
C ILE A 276 -1.23 18.14 -3.13
N LEU A 277 -1.46 17.48 -4.27
CA LEU A 277 -0.71 16.29 -4.66
C LEU A 277 0.79 16.59 -4.84
N GLU A 278 1.13 17.73 -5.42
CA GLU A 278 2.52 18.20 -5.53
C GLU A 278 3.14 18.43 -4.15
N ALA A 279 2.44 19.09 -3.23
CA ALA A 279 2.89 19.29 -1.86
C ALA A 279 3.09 17.97 -1.10
N VAL A 280 2.18 17.01 -1.28
CA VAL A 280 2.30 15.65 -0.73
C VAL A 280 3.54 14.93 -1.29
N GLN A 281 3.83 15.09 -2.58
CA GLN A 281 5.01 14.52 -3.20
C GLN A 281 6.30 15.15 -2.64
N HIS A 282 6.37 16.48 -2.54
CA HIS A 282 7.50 17.19 -1.95
C HIS A 282 7.75 16.79 -0.50
N PHE A 283 6.68 16.77 0.33
CA PHE A 283 6.77 16.27 1.69
C PHE A 283 7.30 14.83 1.75
N SER A 284 6.82 13.96 0.86
CA SER A 284 7.22 12.56 0.82
C SER A 284 8.73 12.38 0.56
N PHE A 285 9.37 13.29 -0.16
CA PHE A 285 10.82 13.29 -0.36
C PHE A 285 11.57 14.02 0.75
N ASN A 286 11.14 15.23 1.11
CA ASN A 286 11.91 16.13 1.95
C ASN A 286 11.66 15.93 3.45
N GLN A 287 10.51 15.33 3.83
CA GLN A 287 10.03 15.15 5.21
C GLN A 287 9.88 16.49 5.97
N ASP A 288 9.75 17.58 5.23
CA ASP A 288 9.56 18.93 5.78
C ASP A 288 8.07 19.25 5.93
N PRO A 289 7.53 19.40 7.15
CA PRO A 289 6.12 19.73 7.35
C PRO A 289 5.69 21.04 6.70
N ARG A 290 6.62 21.98 6.44
CA ARG A 290 6.33 23.25 5.77
C ARG A 290 5.85 23.09 4.34
N GLU A 291 6.15 21.98 3.67
CA GLU A 291 5.59 21.64 2.36
C GLU A 291 4.05 21.49 2.39
N LEU A 292 3.51 21.16 3.56
CA LEU A 292 2.07 20.98 3.79
C LEU A 292 1.40 22.22 4.40
N ASP A 293 2.19 23.28 4.65
CA ASP A 293 1.66 24.54 5.12
C ASP A 293 1.13 25.40 3.96
N ASN A 294 0.35 26.42 4.28
CA ASN A 294 -0.20 27.38 3.30
C ASN A 294 -1.00 26.75 2.15
N LEU A 295 -1.51 25.53 2.35
CA LEU A 295 -2.48 24.91 1.48
C LEU A 295 -3.87 25.41 1.87
N ASP A 296 -4.55 26.09 0.93
CA ASP A 296 -5.88 26.63 1.16
C ASP A 296 -6.78 26.42 -0.06
N CYS A 297 -8.06 26.24 0.21
CA CYS A 297 -9.14 26.21 -0.76
C CYS A 297 -10.47 26.27 0.01
N ARG A 298 -11.51 26.88 -0.59
CA ARG A 298 -12.85 26.94 0.00
C ARG A 298 -13.38 25.57 0.48
N CYS A 299 -13.06 24.49 -0.22
CA CYS A 299 -13.48 23.13 0.13
C CYS A 299 -12.86 22.61 1.45
N ARG A 300 -11.85 23.29 1.99
CA ARG A 300 -11.28 22.95 3.31
C ARG A 300 -12.30 23.19 4.43
N GLY A 301 -13.15 24.23 4.28
CA GLY A 301 -14.26 24.48 5.21
C GLY A 301 -15.32 23.36 5.18
N GLU A 302 -15.62 22.82 3.99
CA GLU A 302 -16.54 21.68 3.84
C GLU A 302 -15.99 20.41 4.52
N TRP A 303 -14.71 20.13 4.30
CA TRP A 303 -14.01 19.02 4.96
C TRP A 303 -13.99 19.19 6.49
N ALA A 304 -13.69 20.38 6.99
CA ALA A 304 -13.66 20.66 8.43
C ALA A 304 -15.05 20.46 9.06
N ALA A 305 -16.09 20.97 8.44
CA ALA A 305 -17.48 20.79 8.88
C ALA A 305 -17.88 19.29 8.91
N LEU A 306 -17.46 18.51 7.89
CA LEU A 306 -17.66 17.06 7.88
C LEU A 306 -16.95 16.37 9.05
N MET A 307 -15.69 16.73 9.31
CA MET A 307 -14.90 16.19 10.41
C MET A 307 -15.55 16.48 11.77
N ASP A 308 -16.09 17.69 11.97
CA ASP A 308 -16.77 18.10 13.20
C ASP A 308 -18.10 17.37 13.38
N ALA A 309 -18.92 17.28 12.33
CA ALA A 309 -20.20 16.55 12.36
C ALA A 309 -19.99 15.07 12.71
N GLN A 310 -18.97 14.44 12.14
CA GLN A 310 -18.62 13.05 12.44
C GLN A 310 -18.05 12.86 13.85
N GLY A 311 -17.50 13.90 14.47
CA GLY A 311 -17.09 13.90 15.87
C GLY A 311 -18.24 13.92 16.85
N ALA A 312 -19.37 14.52 16.47
CA ALA A 312 -20.57 14.63 17.31
C ALA A 312 -21.42 13.36 17.34
N VAL A 313 -21.31 12.49 16.31
CA VAL A 313 -22.16 11.29 16.14
C VAL A 313 -21.60 10.03 16.82
N GLY A 314 -20.43 10.10 17.46
CA GLY A 314 -19.80 8.97 18.13
C GLY A 314 -18.85 8.15 17.23
N SER A 315 -18.10 7.22 17.83
CA SER A 315 -17.09 6.46 17.12
C SER A 315 -17.70 5.42 16.19
N THR A 316 -17.05 5.17 15.07
CA THR A 316 -17.39 4.15 14.05
C THR A 316 -17.42 2.71 14.56
N ALA A 317 -16.95 2.44 15.77
CA ALA A 317 -17.18 1.18 16.45
C ALA A 317 -18.69 0.84 16.53
N ASP A 318 -19.54 1.87 16.58
CA ASP A 318 -20.99 1.68 16.59
C ASP A 318 -21.58 1.40 15.21
N VAL A 319 -21.04 2.01 14.15
CA VAL A 319 -21.44 1.72 12.76
C VAL A 319 -20.94 0.32 12.35
N ALA A 320 -19.73 -0.05 12.71
CA ALA A 320 -19.19 -1.38 12.47
C ALA A 320 -19.91 -2.48 13.28
N ARG A 321 -20.43 -2.16 14.48
CA ARG A 321 -21.30 -3.07 15.25
C ARG A 321 -22.68 -3.25 14.62
N HIS A 322 -23.28 -2.19 14.08
CA HIS A 322 -24.57 -2.27 13.38
C HIS A 322 -24.47 -3.06 12.07
N LEU A 323 -23.41 -2.84 11.29
CA LEU A 323 -23.15 -3.58 10.05
C LEU A 323 -22.63 -5.00 10.31
N GLY A 324 -21.97 -5.24 11.44
CA GLY A 324 -21.42 -6.54 11.81
C GLY A 324 -22.47 -7.61 12.11
N ASN A 325 -23.70 -7.22 12.43
CA ASN A 325 -24.82 -8.15 12.63
C ASN A 325 -25.55 -8.51 11.33
N GLU A 326 -25.34 -7.74 10.25
CA GLU A 326 -25.95 -8.01 8.93
C GLU A 326 -24.96 -8.61 7.91
N LEU A 327 -23.67 -8.69 8.25
CA LEU A 327 -22.59 -9.17 7.37
C LEU A 327 -21.92 -10.45 7.91
N GLU A 328 -22.66 -11.32 8.59
CA GLU A 328 -22.25 -12.72 8.73
C GLU A 328 -22.41 -13.38 7.36
N PHE A 329 -21.35 -13.31 6.58
CA PHE A 329 -21.21 -14.12 5.37
C PHE A 329 -20.68 -15.49 5.79
N ASP A 330 -21.53 -16.50 5.66
CA ASP A 330 -21.18 -17.92 5.70
C ASP A 330 -20.08 -18.29 4.70
#